data_32d9343571fcf40f2061d4a665794690
#
_entry.id   32d9343571fcf40f2061d4a665794690
#
_cell.length_a   1.000
_cell.length_b   1.000
_cell.length_c   1.000
_cell.angle_alpha   90.00
_cell.angle_beta   90.00
_cell.angle_gamma   90.00
#
_symmetry.space_group_name_H-M   'P 1'
#
loop_
_entity.id
_entity.type
_entity.pdbx_description
1 polymer ?
#
loop_
_entity_poly.entity_id
_entity_poly.type
_entity_poly.pdbx_seq_one_letter_code
_entity_poly.pdbx_strand_id
1 'polypeptide(L)'
;MVVREMEVDDDTLADCSDEEYLIRRSKQELAKGNIWDSKTWMLTARAIYPNNFAVQFEAYTSEKSAGNVKECAKCFQVLFDKFSSEDKLLSEIHKLMKVLRRKNPEQECVEGEDKFYLDMFESISGEVQKKMIICAADKVSEPLEQCHLMLVLLKKFPEEISSHGEKLVETINGAETRDLGSNPDPLNQYRSLLVTEILPTVLNHDTVENITF
;
A
#
# COMPACT_ATOMS: atom_id res chain seq x y z
N MET A 1 -33.92 -24.90 -12.26
CA MET A 1 -33.40 -23.52 -12.13
C MET A 1 -32.45 -23.33 -13.31
N VAL A 2 -32.93 -22.65 -14.37
CA VAL A 2 -32.22 -22.54 -15.66
C VAL A 2 -31.13 -21.49 -15.49
N VAL A 3 -29.87 -21.92 -15.56
CA VAL A 3 -28.72 -21.02 -15.67
C VAL A 3 -28.81 -20.40 -17.07
N ARG A 4 -29.16 -19.13 -17.15
CA ARG A 4 -29.04 -18.36 -18.39
C ARG A 4 -27.55 -18.27 -18.72
N GLU A 5 -27.16 -18.98 -19.74
CA GLU A 5 -25.92 -18.71 -20.46
C GLU A 5 -26.01 -17.26 -20.98
N MET A 6 -25.23 -16.37 -20.38
CA MET A 6 -24.95 -15.07 -20.98
C MET A 6 -23.98 -15.33 -22.16
N GLU A 7 -24.59 -15.56 -23.33
CA GLU A 7 -23.90 -15.37 -24.60
C GLU A 7 -23.46 -13.90 -24.63
N VAL A 8 -22.18 -13.64 -24.44
CA VAL A 8 -21.61 -12.31 -24.65
C VAL A 8 -21.41 -12.20 -26.15
N ASP A 9 -22.21 -11.34 -26.79
CA ASP A 9 -22.17 -11.04 -28.20
C ASP A 9 -20.73 -10.77 -28.66
N ASP A 10 -20.29 -11.55 -29.62
CA ASP A 10 -18.98 -11.42 -30.31
C ASP A 10 -18.86 -10.08 -31.05
N ASP A 11 -19.96 -9.40 -31.30
CA ASP A 11 -20.07 -8.10 -31.97
C ASP A 11 -19.54 -6.92 -31.15
N THR A 12 -19.38 -7.06 -29.80
CA THR A 12 -18.82 -6.00 -28.96
C THR A 12 -17.28 -6.00 -28.95
N LEU A 13 -16.65 -6.92 -29.66
CA LEU A 13 -15.18 -7.07 -29.72
C LEU A 13 -14.52 -6.18 -30.78
N ALA A 14 -15.28 -5.61 -31.70
CA ALA A 14 -14.74 -4.88 -32.84
C ALA A 14 -14.22 -3.47 -32.51
N ASP A 15 -14.48 -2.94 -31.31
CA ASP A 15 -14.20 -1.55 -30.98
C ASP A 15 -13.32 -1.38 -29.70
N CYS A 16 -12.66 -2.48 -29.22
CA CYS A 16 -11.76 -2.40 -28.06
C CYS A 16 -10.29 -2.47 -28.49
N SER A 17 -9.41 -1.83 -27.71
CA SER A 17 -7.96 -1.97 -27.94
C SER A 17 -7.49 -3.42 -27.67
N ASP A 18 -6.35 -3.79 -28.26
CA ASP A 18 -5.81 -5.14 -28.14
C ASP A 18 -5.56 -5.53 -26.67
N GLU A 19 -5.09 -4.59 -25.83
CA GLU A 19 -4.90 -4.81 -24.40
C GLU A 19 -6.22 -5.04 -23.65
N GLU A 20 -7.26 -4.28 -24.00
CA GLU A 20 -8.60 -4.47 -23.42
C GLU A 20 -9.20 -5.81 -23.82
N TYR A 21 -8.98 -6.25 -25.07
CA TYR A 21 -9.38 -7.57 -25.53
C TYR A 21 -8.75 -8.68 -24.69
N LEU A 22 -7.43 -8.64 -24.48
CA LEU A 22 -6.73 -9.65 -23.69
C LEU A 22 -7.20 -9.68 -22.22
N ILE A 23 -7.42 -8.53 -21.61
CA ILE A 23 -7.99 -8.41 -20.25
C ILE A 23 -9.39 -9.03 -20.22
N ARG A 24 -10.24 -8.71 -21.19
CA ARG A 24 -11.61 -9.22 -21.27
C ARG A 24 -11.64 -10.73 -21.45
N ARG A 25 -10.77 -11.29 -22.32
CA ARG A 25 -10.64 -12.73 -22.50
C ARG A 25 -10.21 -13.43 -21.21
N SER A 26 -9.24 -12.89 -20.50
CA SER A 26 -8.84 -13.42 -19.20
C SER A 26 -10.01 -13.50 -18.23
N LYS A 27 -10.81 -12.41 -18.12
CA LYS A 27 -12.01 -12.37 -17.26
C LYS A 27 -13.09 -13.37 -17.68
N GLN A 28 -13.32 -13.52 -18.98
CA GLN A 28 -14.29 -14.47 -19.50
C GLN A 28 -13.92 -15.92 -19.16
N GLU A 29 -12.64 -16.29 -19.34
CA GLU A 29 -12.19 -17.63 -18.98
C GLU A 29 -12.25 -17.87 -17.47
N LEU A 30 -11.95 -16.85 -16.66
CA LEU A 30 -12.10 -16.92 -15.19
C LEU A 30 -13.57 -17.16 -14.80
N ALA A 31 -14.52 -16.43 -15.42
CA ALA A 31 -15.95 -16.59 -15.17
C ALA A 31 -16.49 -17.97 -15.54
N LYS A 32 -15.89 -18.62 -16.54
CA LYS A 32 -16.18 -20.02 -16.92
C LYS A 32 -15.53 -21.06 -16.00
N GLY A 33 -14.69 -20.63 -15.03
CA GLY A 33 -13.92 -21.51 -14.17
C GLY A 33 -12.61 -22.01 -14.79
N ASN A 34 -12.22 -21.54 -15.97
CA ASN A 34 -11.00 -21.92 -16.68
C ASN A 34 -9.80 -21.11 -16.15
N ILE A 35 -9.36 -21.40 -14.93
CA ILE A 35 -8.31 -20.62 -14.23
C ILE A 35 -7.00 -20.58 -15.03
N TRP A 36 -6.60 -21.70 -15.64
CA TRP A 36 -5.35 -21.79 -16.40
C TRP A 36 -5.38 -20.93 -17.67
N ASP A 37 -6.47 -20.96 -18.41
CA ASP A 37 -6.64 -20.15 -19.62
C ASP A 37 -6.70 -18.65 -19.26
N SER A 38 -7.42 -18.31 -18.20
CA SER A 38 -7.44 -16.95 -17.67
C SER A 38 -6.03 -16.43 -17.34
N LYS A 39 -5.23 -17.24 -16.62
CA LYS A 39 -3.83 -16.88 -16.32
C LYS A 39 -2.97 -16.77 -17.58
N THR A 40 -3.17 -17.63 -18.54
CA THR A 40 -2.43 -17.61 -19.81
C THR A 40 -2.70 -16.31 -20.56
N TRP A 41 -3.97 -15.89 -20.68
CA TRP A 41 -4.35 -14.62 -21.30
C TRP A 41 -3.74 -13.43 -20.57
N MET A 42 -3.77 -13.42 -19.23
CA MET A 42 -3.19 -12.35 -18.43
C MET A 42 -1.66 -12.28 -18.57
N LEU A 43 -0.97 -13.42 -18.59
CA LEU A 43 0.48 -13.47 -18.80
C LEU A 43 0.85 -12.96 -20.21
N THR A 44 0.06 -13.31 -21.22
CA THR A 44 0.23 -12.81 -22.59
C THR A 44 0.06 -11.28 -22.64
N ALA A 45 -1.00 -10.75 -22.02
CA ALA A 45 -1.24 -9.31 -21.94
C ALA A 45 -0.06 -8.58 -21.28
N ARG A 46 0.44 -9.09 -20.16
CA ARG A 46 1.60 -8.52 -19.45
C ARG A 46 2.89 -8.58 -20.25
N ALA A 47 3.09 -9.62 -21.05
CA ALA A 47 4.28 -9.78 -21.89
C ALA A 47 4.26 -8.79 -23.07
N ILE A 48 3.10 -8.60 -23.69
CA ILE A 48 2.94 -7.69 -24.84
C ILE A 48 2.88 -6.21 -24.38
N TYR A 49 2.20 -5.93 -23.26
CA TYR A 49 1.96 -4.58 -22.74
C TYR A 49 2.55 -4.35 -21.33
N PRO A 50 3.88 -4.49 -21.15
CA PRO A 50 4.52 -4.42 -19.82
C PRO A 50 4.46 -3.02 -19.18
N ASN A 51 4.18 -1.99 -19.99
CA ASN A 51 4.09 -0.59 -19.56
C ASN A 51 2.66 -0.04 -19.64
N ASN A 52 1.66 -0.89 -19.76
CA ASN A 52 0.25 -0.48 -19.70
C ASN A 52 -0.27 -0.66 -18.28
N PHE A 53 -0.70 0.44 -17.64
CA PHE A 53 -1.19 0.44 -16.27
C PHE A 53 -2.41 -0.48 -16.09
N ALA A 54 -3.38 -0.43 -17.01
CA ALA A 54 -4.61 -1.21 -16.90
C ALA A 54 -4.31 -2.72 -16.87
N VAL A 55 -3.39 -3.19 -17.72
CA VAL A 55 -2.94 -4.59 -17.75
C VAL A 55 -2.27 -5.01 -16.44
N GLN A 56 -1.33 -4.20 -15.94
CA GLN A 56 -0.63 -4.52 -14.70
C GLN A 56 -1.55 -4.46 -13.48
N PHE A 57 -2.46 -3.49 -13.45
CA PHE A 57 -3.43 -3.36 -12.37
C PHE A 57 -4.46 -4.50 -12.37
N GLU A 58 -4.90 -4.95 -13.55
CA GLU A 58 -5.78 -6.11 -13.65
C GLU A 58 -5.10 -7.40 -13.18
N ALA A 59 -3.82 -7.58 -13.51
CA ALA A 59 -3.06 -8.71 -13.00
C ALA A 59 -2.97 -8.70 -11.46
N TYR A 60 -2.72 -7.52 -10.86
CA TYR A 60 -2.75 -7.33 -9.41
C TYR A 60 -4.11 -7.71 -8.81
N THR A 61 -5.21 -7.15 -9.37
CA THR A 61 -6.55 -7.40 -8.84
C THR A 61 -6.99 -8.86 -8.99
N SER A 62 -6.57 -9.54 -10.04
CA SER A 62 -6.81 -10.95 -10.25
C SER A 62 -6.11 -11.81 -9.20
N GLU A 63 -4.82 -11.58 -8.94
CA GLU A 63 -4.08 -12.32 -7.92
C GLU A 63 -4.56 -11.98 -6.49
N LYS A 64 -4.99 -10.73 -6.24
CA LYS A 64 -5.64 -10.32 -4.98
C LYS A 64 -6.93 -11.09 -4.77
N SER A 65 -7.79 -11.17 -5.77
CA SER A 65 -9.07 -11.91 -5.70
C SER A 65 -8.87 -13.42 -5.52
N ALA A 66 -7.78 -13.97 -6.04
CA ALA A 66 -7.39 -15.35 -5.85
C ALA A 66 -6.72 -15.64 -4.49
N GLY A 67 -6.45 -14.63 -3.68
CA GLY A 67 -5.76 -14.77 -2.40
C GLY A 67 -4.27 -15.13 -2.51
N ASN A 68 -3.65 -14.94 -3.67
CA ASN A 68 -2.26 -15.30 -3.93
C ASN A 68 -1.30 -14.21 -3.44
N VAL A 69 -1.04 -14.15 -2.14
CA VAL A 69 -0.25 -13.10 -1.47
C VAL A 69 1.08 -12.82 -2.19
N LYS A 70 1.88 -13.84 -2.47
CA LYS A 70 3.23 -13.68 -3.07
C LYS A 70 3.19 -13.11 -4.49
N GLU A 71 2.29 -13.60 -5.35
CA GLU A 71 2.17 -13.10 -6.72
C GLU A 71 1.53 -11.71 -6.73
N CYS A 72 0.56 -11.47 -5.84
CA CYS A 72 -0.02 -10.15 -5.63
C CYS A 72 1.04 -9.12 -5.21
N ALA A 73 1.94 -9.47 -4.28
CA ALA A 73 3.06 -8.62 -3.85
C ALA A 73 4.00 -8.27 -5.02
N LYS A 74 4.35 -9.25 -5.87
CA LYS A 74 5.16 -9.00 -7.07
C LYS A 74 4.48 -8.05 -8.05
N CYS A 75 3.18 -8.27 -8.30
CA CYS A 75 2.40 -7.38 -9.18
C CYS A 75 2.33 -5.96 -8.60
N PHE A 76 2.11 -5.84 -7.29
CA PHE A 76 2.05 -4.56 -6.60
C PHE A 76 3.37 -3.81 -6.65
N GLN A 77 4.50 -4.52 -6.47
CA GLN A 77 5.83 -3.94 -6.60
C GLN A 77 6.09 -3.39 -8.01
N VAL A 78 5.74 -4.14 -9.05
CA VAL A 78 5.85 -3.66 -10.45
C VAL A 78 4.98 -2.43 -10.69
N LEU A 79 3.77 -2.41 -10.15
CA LEU A 79 2.88 -1.24 -10.23
C LEU A 79 3.49 -0.03 -9.54
N PHE A 80 4.02 -0.20 -8.33
CA PHE A 80 4.64 0.90 -7.59
C PHE A 80 5.87 1.46 -8.30
N ASP A 81 6.74 0.60 -8.81
CA ASP A 81 7.96 1.00 -9.51
C ASP A 81 7.68 1.80 -10.80
N LYS A 82 6.61 1.46 -11.52
CA LYS A 82 6.32 2.04 -12.84
C LYS A 82 5.21 3.11 -12.84
N PHE A 83 4.27 3.03 -11.91
CA PHE A 83 3.01 3.78 -11.98
C PHE A 83 2.64 4.44 -10.65
N SER A 84 3.62 4.86 -9.85
CA SER A 84 3.41 5.40 -8.50
C SER A 84 2.54 6.67 -8.42
N SER A 85 2.23 7.30 -9.56
CA SER A 85 1.36 8.48 -9.65
C SER A 85 -0.11 8.17 -9.96
N GLU A 86 -0.44 6.92 -10.30
CA GLU A 86 -1.79 6.53 -10.70
C GLU A 86 -2.75 6.50 -9.51
N ASP A 87 -3.90 7.18 -9.62
CA ASP A 87 -4.87 7.34 -8.53
C ASP A 87 -5.41 6.01 -7.98
N LYS A 88 -5.63 5.02 -8.86
CA LYS A 88 -6.08 3.69 -8.43
C LYS A 88 -5.04 2.98 -7.55
N LEU A 89 -3.76 3.09 -7.92
CA LEU A 89 -2.68 2.53 -7.11
C LEU A 89 -2.53 3.28 -5.79
N LEU A 90 -2.62 4.61 -5.83
CA LEU A 90 -2.59 5.43 -4.62
C LEU A 90 -3.70 5.05 -3.63
N SER A 91 -4.90 4.78 -4.13
CA SER A 91 -6.01 4.29 -3.31
C SER A 91 -5.68 2.96 -2.63
N GLU A 92 -5.05 2.02 -3.34
CA GLU A 92 -4.61 0.75 -2.75
C GLU A 92 -3.47 0.96 -1.72
N ILE A 93 -2.51 1.84 -1.99
CA ILE A 93 -1.47 2.22 -1.03
C ILE A 93 -2.08 2.83 0.23
N HIS A 94 -3.07 3.72 0.11
CA HIS A 94 -3.77 4.28 1.27
C HIS A 94 -4.47 3.21 2.12
N LYS A 95 -5.14 2.24 1.49
CA LYS A 95 -5.75 1.11 2.22
C LYS A 95 -4.69 0.32 2.99
N LEU A 96 -3.58 0.00 2.35
CA LEU A 96 -2.45 -0.69 2.97
C LEU A 96 -1.89 0.09 4.16
N MET A 97 -1.64 1.40 4.00
CA MET A 97 -1.13 2.26 5.07
C MET A 97 -2.11 2.36 6.24
N LYS A 98 -3.42 2.38 5.98
CA LYS A 98 -4.45 2.37 7.03
C LYS A 98 -4.40 1.07 7.85
N VAL A 99 -4.16 -0.06 7.22
CA VAL A 99 -4.01 -1.36 7.91
C VAL A 99 -2.74 -1.39 8.75
N LEU A 100 -1.61 -0.92 8.19
CA LEU A 100 -0.32 -0.87 8.90
C LEU A 100 -0.38 -0.02 10.18
N ARG A 101 -1.12 1.10 10.15
CA ARG A 101 -1.29 1.97 11.33
C ARG A 101 -2.15 1.33 12.43
N ARG A 102 -3.12 0.49 12.07
CA ARG A 102 -4.00 -0.21 13.02
C ARG A 102 -3.32 -1.37 13.74
N LYS A 103 -2.17 -1.80 13.28
CA LYS A 103 -1.44 -2.93 13.87
C LYS A 103 -0.91 -2.54 15.25
N ASN A 104 -1.76 -2.65 16.26
CA ASN A 104 -1.33 -2.73 17.65
C ASN A 104 -0.93 -4.20 17.91
N PRO A 105 0.34 -4.50 18.22
CA PRO A 105 0.81 -5.89 18.31
C PRO A 105 0.14 -6.70 19.43
N GLU A 106 -0.64 -6.07 20.30
CA GLU A 106 -1.21 -6.70 21.51
C GLU A 106 -2.72 -6.96 21.46
N GLN A 107 -3.47 -6.53 20.43
CA GLN A 107 -4.92 -6.44 20.63
C GLN A 107 -5.86 -7.12 19.65
N GLU A 108 -5.49 -7.63 18.48
CA GLU A 108 -6.50 -8.34 17.66
C GLU A 108 -5.89 -9.39 16.71
N CYS A 109 -6.51 -10.56 16.64
CA CYS A 109 -6.39 -11.44 15.48
C CYS A 109 -6.85 -10.68 14.23
N VAL A 110 -5.90 -10.18 13.46
CA VAL A 110 -6.21 -9.54 12.19
C VAL A 110 -6.67 -10.64 11.23
N GLU A 111 -7.90 -10.56 10.75
CA GLU A 111 -8.50 -11.54 9.85
C GLU A 111 -8.94 -10.88 8.53
N GLY A 112 -9.21 -11.69 7.53
CA GLY A 112 -9.77 -11.25 6.25
C GLY A 112 -8.85 -10.39 5.41
N GLU A 113 -9.39 -9.29 4.88
CA GLU A 113 -8.68 -8.42 3.94
C GLU A 113 -7.49 -7.71 4.58
N ASP A 114 -7.60 -7.30 5.84
CA ASP A 114 -6.52 -6.61 6.55
C ASP A 114 -5.30 -7.54 6.71
N LYS A 115 -5.52 -8.81 7.05
CA LYS A 115 -4.45 -9.82 7.10
C LYS A 115 -3.78 -10.01 5.75
N PHE A 116 -4.57 -10.08 4.67
CA PHE A 116 -4.04 -10.20 3.33
C PHE A 116 -3.09 -9.04 2.98
N TYR A 117 -3.48 -7.80 3.30
CA TYR A 117 -2.62 -6.63 3.07
C TYR A 117 -1.32 -6.67 3.88
N LEU A 118 -1.39 -7.12 5.14
CA LEU A 118 -0.18 -7.28 5.95
C LEU A 118 0.77 -8.33 5.38
N ASP A 119 0.25 -9.51 5.05
CA ASP A 119 1.04 -10.61 4.48
C ASP A 119 1.62 -10.22 3.11
N MET A 120 0.86 -9.48 2.30
CA MET A 120 1.32 -8.92 1.03
C MET A 120 2.46 -7.93 1.24
N PHE A 121 2.31 -7.00 2.18
CA PHE A 121 3.34 -6.00 2.49
C PHE A 121 4.63 -6.65 2.99
N GLU A 122 4.55 -7.65 3.88
CA GLU A 122 5.73 -8.39 4.35
C GLU A 122 6.41 -9.20 3.24
N SER A 123 5.69 -9.51 2.16
CA SER A 123 6.25 -10.20 0.98
C SER A 123 6.94 -9.26 -0.02
N ILE A 124 6.82 -7.94 0.15
CA ILE A 124 7.49 -6.92 -0.66
C ILE A 124 8.91 -6.68 -0.09
N SER A 125 9.88 -6.34 -0.94
CA SER A 125 11.24 -6.03 -0.48
C SER A 125 11.28 -4.81 0.45
N GLY A 126 12.13 -4.83 1.47
CA GLY A 126 12.24 -3.76 2.47
C GLY A 126 12.47 -2.38 1.85
N GLU A 127 13.30 -2.29 0.82
CA GLU A 127 13.55 -1.03 0.11
C GLU A 127 12.31 -0.45 -0.57
N VAL A 128 11.46 -1.31 -1.13
CA VAL A 128 10.20 -0.87 -1.74
C VAL A 128 9.19 -0.52 -0.66
N GLN A 129 9.14 -1.27 0.45
CA GLN A 129 8.30 -0.94 1.61
C GLN A 129 8.63 0.47 2.15
N LYS A 130 9.91 0.80 2.34
CA LYS A 130 10.37 2.15 2.77
C LYS A 130 9.87 3.22 1.80
N LYS A 131 10.13 3.05 0.51
CA LYS A 131 9.69 4.00 -0.53
C LYS A 131 8.16 4.18 -0.56
N MET A 132 7.39 3.11 -0.36
CA MET A 132 5.93 3.19 -0.31
C MET A 132 5.45 4.03 0.89
N ILE A 133 6.01 3.81 2.08
CA ILE A 133 5.62 4.55 3.28
C ILE A 133 5.97 6.03 3.11
N ILE A 134 7.18 6.35 2.64
CA ILE A 134 7.63 7.74 2.39
C ILE A 134 6.73 8.40 1.34
N CYS A 135 6.47 7.72 0.22
CA CYS A 135 5.59 8.25 -0.83
C CYS A 135 4.17 8.50 -0.32
N ALA A 136 3.65 7.63 0.53
CA ALA A 136 2.34 7.82 1.16
C ALA A 136 2.35 9.01 2.13
N ALA A 137 3.38 9.14 2.97
CA ALA A 137 3.52 10.24 3.92
C ALA A 137 3.64 11.61 3.22
N ASP A 138 4.37 11.69 2.11
CA ASP A 138 4.54 12.92 1.34
C ASP A 138 3.26 13.39 0.63
N LYS A 139 2.33 12.47 0.37
CA LYS A 139 1.05 12.79 -0.28
C LYS A 139 -0.08 13.12 0.69
N VAL A 140 0.11 12.86 1.97
CA VAL A 140 -0.87 13.19 3.00
C VAL A 140 -0.75 14.68 3.36
N SER A 141 -1.88 15.39 3.29
CA SER A 141 -1.94 16.81 3.64
C SER A 141 -2.12 17.06 5.15
N GLU A 142 -2.63 16.08 5.88
CA GLU A 142 -2.86 16.20 7.32
C GLU A 142 -1.59 15.82 8.09
N PRO A 143 -1.01 16.79 8.87
CA PRO A 143 0.29 16.58 9.52
C PRO A 143 0.31 15.44 10.53
N LEU A 144 -0.78 15.21 11.25
CA LEU A 144 -0.86 14.13 12.22
C LEU A 144 -0.81 12.76 11.55
N GLU A 145 -1.53 12.61 10.44
CA GLU A 145 -1.50 11.39 9.64
C GLU A 145 -0.12 11.15 9.02
N GLN A 146 0.52 12.22 8.54
CA GLN A 146 1.91 12.16 8.05
C GLN A 146 2.86 11.66 9.14
N CYS A 147 2.77 12.22 10.37
CA CYS A 147 3.58 11.79 11.51
C CYS A 147 3.35 10.32 11.87
N HIS A 148 2.12 9.83 11.84
CA HIS A 148 1.83 8.42 12.09
C HIS A 148 2.47 7.50 11.05
N LEU A 149 2.46 7.86 9.77
CA LEU A 149 3.11 7.08 8.71
C LEU A 149 4.63 7.07 8.88
N MET A 150 5.24 8.22 9.16
CA MET A 150 6.67 8.31 9.44
C MET A 150 7.06 7.51 10.68
N LEU A 151 6.22 7.48 11.71
CA LEU A 151 6.44 6.65 12.89
C LEU A 151 6.40 5.14 12.56
N VAL A 152 5.48 4.71 11.67
CA VAL A 152 5.47 3.32 11.15
C VAL A 152 6.78 3.00 10.43
N LEU A 153 7.30 3.94 9.62
CA LEU A 153 8.61 3.79 8.96
C LEU A 153 9.72 3.57 9.98
N LEU A 154 9.85 4.47 10.97
CA LEU A 154 10.93 4.42 11.95
C LEU A 154 10.86 3.21 12.88
N LYS A 155 9.65 2.78 13.24
CA LYS A 155 9.47 1.54 14.05
C LYS A 155 9.83 0.28 13.27
N LYS A 156 9.57 0.25 11.98
CA LYS A 156 9.86 -0.92 11.12
C LYS A 156 11.31 -0.92 10.62
N PHE A 157 11.88 0.24 10.36
CA PHE A 157 13.22 0.45 9.81
C PHE A 157 13.97 1.44 10.69
N PRO A 158 14.53 0.98 11.84
CA PRO A 158 15.23 1.86 12.78
C PRO A 158 16.43 2.58 12.18
N GLU A 159 17.06 2.03 11.14
CA GLU A 159 18.16 2.65 10.41
C GLU A 159 17.79 3.98 9.75
N GLU A 160 16.49 4.22 9.51
CA GLU A 160 15.99 5.46 8.93
C GLU A 160 15.82 6.60 9.96
N ILE A 161 16.06 6.34 11.25
CA ILE A 161 15.90 7.33 12.32
C ILE A 161 16.86 8.50 12.13
N SER A 162 18.13 8.22 11.78
CA SER A 162 19.14 9.25 11.52
C SER A 162 18.75 10.19 10.36
N SER A 163 18.01 9.70 9.38
CA SER A 163 17.60 10.49 8.21
C SER A 163 16.27 11.22 8.38
N HIS A 164 15.36 10.65 9.16
CA HIS A 164 13.97 11.10 9.22
C HIS A 164 13.47 11.48 10.62
N GLY A 165 14.19 11.12 11.68
CA GLY A 165 13.76 11.34 13.06
C GLY A 165 13.62 12.83 13.42
N GLU A 166 14.63 13.63 13.07
CA GLU A 166 14.60 15.09 13.31
C GLU A 166 13.45 15.75 12.56
N LYS A 167 13.28 15.44 11.27
CA LYS A 167 12.18 15.94 10.44
C LYS A 167 10.81 15.58 11.01
N LEU A 168 10.66 14.38 11.59
CA LEU A 168 9.40 13.97 12.23
C LEU A 168 9.09 14.82 13.46
N VAL A 169 10.09 15.09 14.33
CA VAL A 169 9.95 15.95 15.51
C VAL A 169 9.61 17.39 15.08
N GLU A 170 10.28 17.94 14.07
CA GLU A 170 9.97 19.27 13.54
C GLU A 170 8.57 19.36 12.96
N THR A 171 8.14 18.34 12.22
CA THR A 171 6.80 18.31 11.60
C THR A 171 5.70 18.35 12.65
N ILE A 172 5.80 17.55 13.72
CA ILE A 172 4.78 17.51 14.76
C ILE A 172 4.76 18.80 15.58
N ASN A 173 5.93 19.37 15.91
CA ASN A 173 6.02 20.64 16.61
C ASN A 173 5.46 21.81 15.77
N GLY A 174 5.76 21.82 14.47
CA GLY A 174 5.23 22.82 13.56
C GLY A 174 3.71 22.70 13.35
N ALA A 175 3.17 21.49 13.37
CA ALA A 175 1.74 21.24 13.29
C ALA A 175 1.02 21.72 14.56
N GLU A 176 1.55 21.39 15.74
CA GLU A 176 1.03 21.86 17.01
C GLU A 176 0.99 23.39 17.08
N THR A 177 2.08 24.06 16.71
CA THR A 177 2.18 25.52 16.76
C THR A 177 1.12 26.20 15.89
N ARG A 178 0.77 25.60 14.75
CA ARG A 178 -0.28 26.12 13.86
C ARG A 178 -1.69 25.92 14.43
N ASP A 179 -1.92 24.83 15.15
CA ASP A 179 -3.23 24.48 15.69
C ASP A 179 -3.51 25.16 17.05
N LEU A 180 -2.47 25.55 17.81
CA LEU A 180 -2.59 26.25 19.10
C LEU A 180 -3.37 27.57 19.04
N GLY A 181 -3.52 28.18 17.84
CA GLY A 181 -4.41 29.32 17.64
C GLY A 181 -5.89 29.01 17.87
N SER A 182 -6.28 27.74 17.80
CA SER A 182 -7.66 27.26 17.83
C SER A 182 -8.02 26.52 19.12
N ASN A 183 -7.07 25.87 19.79
CA ASN A 183 -7.35 25.06 20.97
C ASN A 183 -6.12 24.90 21.89
N PRO A 184 -6.04 25.65 23.01
CA PRO A 184 -4.88 25.64 23.92
C PRO A 184 -4.87 24.45 24.89
N ASP A 185 -5.49 23.31 24.57
CA ASP A 185 -5.49 22.13 25.43
C ASP A 185 -4.04 21.62 25.65
N PRO A 186 -3.55 21.56 26.90
CA PRO A 186 -2.20 21.09 27.21
C PRO A 186 -1.96 19.62 26.86
N LEU A 187 -3.01 18.83 26.69
CA LEU A 187 -2.97 17.42 26.31
C LEU A 187 -3.49 17.17 24.90
N ASN A 188 -3.17 18.05 23.96
CA ASN A 188 -3.58 17.85 22.59
C ASN A 188 -2.93 16.57 21.98
N GLN A 189 -3.53 16.08 20.91
CA GLN A 189 -3.10 14.85 20.24
C GLN A 189 -1.64 14.91 19.72
N TYR A 190 -1.13 16.09 19.36
CA TYR A 190 0.24 16.28 18.87
C TYR A 190 1.26 16.04 19.99
N ARG A 191 1.05 16.64 21.17
CA ARG A 191 1.91 16.43 22.35
C ARG A 191 1.84 14.98 22.84
N SER A 192 0.65 14.41 22.85
CA SER A 192 0.47 13.01 23.21
C SER A 192 1.32 12.13 22.30
N LEU A 193 1.17 12.24 20.99
CA LEU A 193 1.94 11.45 20.01
C LEU A 193 3.46 11.69 20.14
N LEU A 194 3.87 12.96 20.31
CA LEU A 194 5.29 13.30 20.48
C LEU A 194 5.90 12.60 21.69
N VAL A 195 5.26 12.71 22.86
CA VAL A 195 5.83 12.23 24.13
C VAL A 195 5.70 10.71 24.27
N THR A 196 4.57 10.14 23.85
CA THR A 196 4.31 8.71 24.07
C THR A 196 4.93 7.79 23.02
N GLU A 197 5.17 8.28 21.80
CA GLU A 197 5.61 7.43 20.70
C GLU A 197 6.84 7.94 19.97
N ILE A 198 6.87 9.21 19.55
CA ILE A 198 7.95 9.75 18.70
C ILE A 198 9.26 9.84 19.47
N LEU A 199 9.27 10.57 20.61
CA LEU A 199 10.48 10.72 21.40
C LEU A 199 11.06 9.38 21.89
N PRO A 200 10.28 8.44 22.43
CA PRO A 200 10.81 7.13 22.77
C PRO A 200 11.42 6.37 21.59
N THR A 201 10.83 6.49 20.39
CA THR A 201 11.33 5.81 19.18
C THR A 201 12.67 6.42 18.73
N VAL A 202 12.78 7.76 18.72
CA VAL A 202 14.00 8.46 18.27
C VAL A 202 15.13 8.36 19.30
N LEU A 203 14.84 8.58 20.59
CA LEU A 203 15.88 8.59 21.64
C LEU A 203 16.44 7.21 21.97
N ASN A 204 15.63 6.16 21.88
CA ASN A 204 16.12 4.79 22.11
C ASN A 204 17.16 4.35 21.08
N HIS A 205 17.13 4.90 19.87
CA HIS A 205 18.13 4.61 18.84
C HIS A 205 19.49 5.24 19.19
N ASP A 206 19.50 6.49 19.63
CA ASP A 206 20.76 7.22 19.98
C ASP A 206 21.48 6.56 21.16
N THR A 207 20.75 5.91 22.08
CA THR A 207 21.35 5.18 23.21
C THR A 207 22.02 3.87 22.78
N VAL A 208 21.53 3.21 21.74
CA VAL A 208 22.09 1.96 21.23
C VAL A 208 23.38 2.23 20.44
N GLU A 209 23.45 3.27 19.64
CA GLU A 209 24.68 3.63 18.90
C GLU A 209 25.81 4.11 19.83
N ASN A 210 25.50 4.73 20.97
CA ASN A 210 26.47 5.20 21.95
C ASN A 210 27.00 4.10 22.91
N ILE A 211 26.46 2.88 22.86
CA ILE A 211 26.89 1.74 23.71
C ILE A 211 27.85 0.79 22.96
N THR A 212 28.04 0.96 21.65
CA THR A 212 28.99 0.20 20.85
C THR A 212 30.35 0.92 20.81
N PHE A 213 31.07 0.92 21.96
CA PHE A 213 32.50 1.22 22.08
C PHE A 213 33.22 0.08 22.75
#